data_c13bfa3af80a81816a6eef7dcee38d17
#
_entry.id   c13bfa3af80a81816a6eef7dcee38d17
#
_cell.length_a   1.000
_cell.length_b   1.000
_cell.length_c   1.000
_cell.angle_alpha   90.00
_cell.angle_beta   90.00
_cell.angle_gamma   90.00
#
_symmetry.space_group_name_H-M   'P 1'
#
loop_
_entity.id
_entity.type
_entity.pdbx_description
1 polymer ?
#
loop_
_entity_poly.entity_id
_entity_poly.type
_entity_poly.pdbx_seq_one_letter_code
_entity_poly.pdbx_strand_id
1 'polypeptide(L)'
;MTRLLPNNPAIRTMGRIDDEDPLRPVWIFPYTQASFCFTGTSLRIALGIRSMDFIRSFLNLGVCLDGRRIVVPLPPDENEPVITIAQGLPDIQHEVTIYKRQDGNQYLTILGFDIDDGAAVLPPTQPRPNRRIEVYGDSVSCGERNEAICYAGRNDPDVELYGYSDSWMSYAALTARHL
;
A
#
# COMPACT_ATOMS: atom_id res chain seq x y z
N MET A 1 21.66 -3.72 -2.35
CA MET A 1 20.45 -3.53 -1.51
C MET A 1 20.18 -4.80 -0.73
N THR A 2 19.76 -4.64 0.51
CA THR A 2 19.41 -5.75 1.42
C THR A 2 17.90 -5.95 1.44
N ARG A 3 17.43 -7.18 1.28
CA ARG A 3 16.02 -7.52 1.34
C ARG A 3 15.56 -7.78 2.77
N LEU A 4 14.55 -7.04 3.20
CA LEU A 4 13.78 -7.27 4.41
C LEU A 4 12.64 -8.24 4.08
N LEU A 5 12.57 -9.35 4.78
CA LEU A 5 11.47 -10.31 4.62
C LEU A 5 10.18 -9.76 5.23
N PRO A 6 8.99 -10.14 4.73
CA PRO A 6 7.71 -9.63 5.21
C PRO A 6 7.46 -9.86 6.71
N ASN A 7 8.02 -10.93 7.28
CA ASN A 7 7.91 -11.29 8.69
C ASN A 7 8.95 -10.59 9.60
N ASN A 8 9.71 -9.62 9.08
CA ASN A 8 10.66 -8.87 9.92
C ASN A 8 9.91 -8.19 11.08
N PRO A 9 10.36 -8.37 12.35
CA PRO A 9 9.65 -7.87 13.53
C PRO A 9 9.57 -6.35 13.62
N ALA A 10 10.39 -5.61 12.88
CA ALA A 10 10.29 -4.16 12.77
C ALA A 10 9.13 -3.71 11.86
N ILE A 11 8.61 -4.59 11.00
CA ILE A 11 7.51 -4.27 10.11
C ILE A 11 6.19 -4.50 10.85
N ARG A 12 5.42 -3.44 11.01
CA ARG A 12 4.07 -3.49 11.56
C ARG A 12 3.06 -3.62 10.44
N THR A 13 2.25 -4.65 10.48
CA THR A 13 1.14 -4.85 9.55
C THR A 13 -0.20 -4.50 10.18
N MET A 14 -1.15 -4.08 9.35
CA MET A 14 -2.55 -3.85 9.70
C MET A 14 -3.44 -4.31 8.55
N GLY A 15 -4.61 -4.82 8.90
CA GLY A 15 -5.61 -5.33 7.97
C GLY A 15 -5.81 -6.82 8.15
N ARG A 16 -6.71 -7.38 7.32
CA ARG A 16 -6.94 -8.82 7.25
C ARG A 16 -6.03 -9.39 6.18
N ILE A 17 -5.00 -10.07 6.62
CA ILE A 17 -3.91 -10.62 5.79
C ILE A 17 -4.02 -12.14 5.84
N ASP A 18 -3.88 -12.79 4.70
CA ASP A 18 -3.61 -14.22 4.62
C ASP A 18 -2.10 -14.40 4.86
N ASP A 19 -1.75 -14.96 6.00
CA ASP A 19 -0.38 -15.17 6.49
C ASP A 19 -0.07 -16.66 6.76
N GLU A 20 -0.77 -17.57 6.07
CA GLU A 20 -0.45 -19.01 6.12
C GLU A 20 1.03 -19.25 5.79
N ASP A 21 1.57 -18.50 4.82
CA ASP A 21 3.02 -18.37 4.61
C ASP A 21 3.49 -16.99 5.05
N PRO A 22 4.12 -16.85 6.21
CA PRO A 22 4.56 -15.55 6.73
C PRO A 22 5.68 -14.90 5.92
N LEU A 23 6.31 -15.62 4.99
CA LEU A 23 7.28 -15.09 4.03
C LEU A 23 6.65 -14.62 2.72
N ARG A 24 5.37 -14.94 2.51
CA ARG A 24 4.59 -14.58 1.31
C ARG A 24 3.16 -14.16 1.67
N PRO A 25 2.96 -13.26 2.65
CA PRO A 25 1.60 -12.86 3.06
C PRO A 25 0.85 -12.21 1.91
N VAL A 26 -0.47 -12.50 1.82
CA VAL A 26 -1.32 -12.00 0.74
C VAL A 26 -2.27 -10.93 1.26
N TRP A 27 -2.24 -9.78 0.61
CA TRP A 27 -3.13 -8.66 0.87
C TRP A 27 -4.30 -8.69 -0.13
N ILE A 28 -5.51 -8.88 0.39
CA ILE A 28 -6.72 -8.97 -0.42
C ILE A 28 -7.56 -7.70 -0.24
N PHE A 29 -7.76 -7.27 1.01
CA PHE A 29 -8.67 -6.20 1.35
C PHE A 29 -8.03 -4.81 1.24
N PRO A 30 -8.82 -3.78 0.90
CA PRO A 30 -8.36 -2.40 0.85
C PRO A 30 -7.86 -1.94 2.22
N TYR A 31 -6.95 -0.97 2.21
CA TYR A 31 -6.32 -0.40 3.41
C TYR A 31 -5.43 -1.37 4.20
N THR A 32 -5.24 -2.62 3.73
CA THR A 32 -4.20 -3.51 4.27
C THR A 32 -2.84 -2.85 4.07
N GLN A 33 -2.00 -2.84 5.10
CA GLN A 33 -0.76 -2.05 5.06
C GLN A 33 0.38 -2.67 5.86
N ALA A 34 1.60 -2.22 5.52
CA ALA A 34 2.83 -2.42 6.27
C ALA A 34 3.46 -1.07 6.57
N SER A 35 3.94 -0.87 7.80
CA SER A 35 4.59 0.36 8.26
C SER A 35 5.88 0.04 8.99
N PHE A 36 6.93 0.79 8.72
CA PHE A 36 8.23 0.68 9.38
C PHE A 36 9.06 1.96 9.18
N CYS A 37 10.15 2.08 9.93
CA CYS A 37 11.17 3.08 9.65
C CYS A 37 12.41 2.41 9.04
N PHE A 38 13.12 3.13 8.20
CA PHE A 38 14.39 2.70 7.62
C PHE A 38 15.37 3.87 7.51
N THR A 39 16.67 3.59 7.49
CA THR A 39 17.68 4.57 7.12
C THR A 39 18.13 4.35 5.67
N GLY A 40 18.82 5.32 5.09
CA GLY A 40 19.35 5.23 3.73
C GLY A 40 18.56 6.06 2.72
N THR A 41 18.91 5.89 1.46
CA THR A 41 18.52 6.79 0.37
C THR A 41 17.46 6.20 -0.56
N SER A 42 17.13 4.90 -0.40
CA SER A 42 16.25 4.21 -1.34
C SER A 42 15.42 3.12 -0.68
N LEU A 43 14.24 2.91 -1.25
CA LEU A 43 13.28 1.87 -0.86
C LEU A 43 12.63 1.27 -2.09
N ARG A 44 12.61 -0.05 -2.18
CA ARG A 44 11.84 -0.79 -3.18
C ARG A 44 10.94 -1.83 -2.51
N ILE A 45 9.90 -2.25 -3.20
CA ILE A 45 9.04 -3.37 -2.81
C ILE A 45 9.09 -4.45 -3.89
N ALA A 46 9.24 -5.70 -3.46
CA ALA A 46 9.02 -6.88 -4.29
C ALA A 46 7.66 -7.47 -3.95
N LEU A 47 6.83 -7.69 -4.95
CA LEU A 47 5.48 -8.21 -4.74
C LEU A 47 5.01 -9.07 -5.91
N GLY A 48 4.16 -10.05 -5.62
CA GLY A 48 3.39 -10.79 -6.61
C GLY A 48 2.04 -10.11 -6.83
N ILE A 49 1.62 -10.03 -8.09
CA ILE A 49 0.36 -9.38 -8.47
C ILE A 49 -0.54 -10.40 -9.19
N ARG A 50 -1.76 -10.57 -8.67
CA ARG A 50 -2.83 -11.31 -9.33
C ARG A 50 -4.09 -10.44 -9.36
N SER A 51 -4.65 -10.21 -10.52
CA SER A 51 -5.84 -9.38 -10.72
C SER A 51 -6.66 -9.87 -11.90
N MET A 52 -7.83 -9.30 -12.07
CA MET A 52 -8.59 -9.39 -13.32
C MET A 52 -7.89 -8.57 -14.41
N ASP A 53 -7.91 -9.08 -15.65
CA ASP A 53 -7.15 -8.49 -16.76
C ASP A 53 -7.58 -7.05 -17.05
N PHE A 54 -8.89 -6.76 -17.01
CA PHE A 54 -9.41 -5.44 -17.38
C PHE A 54 -9.03 -4.30 -16.44
N ILE A 55 -8.62 -4.60 -15.17
CA ILE A 55 -8.15 -3.58 -14.22
C ILE A 55 -6.63 -3.52 -14.13
N ARG A 56 -5.91 -4.45 -14.74
CA ARG A 56 -4.47 -4.66 -14.55
C ARG A 56 -3.65 -3.38 -14.79
N SER A 57 -3.96 -2.63 -15.85
CA SER A 57 -3.27 -1.39 -16.20
C SER A 57 -3.58 -0.20 -15.28
N PHE A 58 -4.52 -0.35 -14.36
CA PHE A 58 -4.96 0.71 -13.45
C PHE A 58 -4.58 0.45 -11.99
N LEU A 59 -3.79 -0.61 -11.74
CA LEU A 59 -3.38 -0.98 -10.38
C LEU A 59 -2.34 -0.02 -9.84
N ASN A 60 -2.51 0.35 -8.57
CA ASN A 60 -1.60 1.23 -7.88
C ASN A 60 -1.42 0.79 -6.42
N LEU A 61 -0.22 0.99 -5.88
CA LEU A 61 0.01 1.03 -4.43
C LEU A 61 -0.15 2.45 -3.92
N GLY A 62 -0.65 2.57 -2.70
CA GLY A 62 -0.54 3.79 -1.94
C GLY A 62 0.68 3.74 -1.00
N VAL A 63 1.38 4.85 -0.91
CA VAL A 63 2.53 5.00 -0.02
C VAL A 63 2.41 6.33 0.72
N CYS A 64 2.63 6.30 2.03
CA CYS A 64 2.86 7.48 2.83
C CYS A 64 4.32 7.43 3.29
N LEU A 65 5.17 8.30 2.74
CA LEU A 65 6.58 8.42 3.07
C LEU A 65 6.82 9.79 3.71
N ASP A 66 7.30 9.81 4.94
CA ASP A 66 7.55 11.02 5.73
C ASP A 66 6.35 11.99 5.73
N GLY A 67 5.14 11.43 5.89
CA GLY A 67 3.88 12.17 5.88
C GLY A 67 3.39 12.60 4.49
N ARG A 68 4.11 12.31 3.41
CA ARG A 68 3.69 12.62 2.04
C ARG A 68 3.06 11.41 1.39
N ARG A 69 1.86 11.58 0.84
CA ARG A 69 1.17 10.52 0.09
C ARG A 69 1.66 10.48 -1.35
N ILE A 70 2.01 9.28 -1.80
CA ILE A 70 2.51 8.97 -3.13
C ILE A 70 1.66 7.84 -3.71
N VAL A 71 1.33 7.91 -4.99
CA VAL A 71 0.71 6.84 -5.76
C VAL A 71 1.78 6.18 -6.61
N VAL A 72 1.95 4.87 -6.45
CA VAL A 72 2.95 4.09 -7.16
C VAL A 72 2.25 3.14 -8.14
N PRO A 73 2.29 3.40 -9.45
CA PRO A 73 1.70 2.50 -10.44
C PRO A 73 2.35 1.12 -10.42
N LEU A 74 1.54 0.09 -10.58
CA LEU A 74 2.01 -1.28 -10.72
C LEU A 74 2.18 -1.63 -12.21
N PRO A 75 3.27 -2.31 -12.60
CA PRO A 75 3.48 -2.67 -14.00
C PRO A 75 2.42 -3.69 -14.45
N PRO A 76 1.73 -3.45 -15.58
CA PRO A 76 0.65 -4.33 -16.03
C PRO A 76 1.15 -5.68 -16.56
N ASP A 77 2.38 -5.73 -17.06
CA ASP A 77 2.92 -6.90 -17.79
C ASP A 77 3.82 -7.79 -16.92
N GLU A 78 4.02 -7.44 -15.63
CA GLU A 78 4.88 -8.18 -14.71
C GLU A 78 4.06 -8.77 -13.55
N ASN A 79 4.21 -10.07 -13.30
CA ASN A 79 3.52 -10.74 -12.20
C ASN A 79 4.29 -10.67 -10.87
N GLU A 80 5.61 -10.59 -10.90
CA GLU A 80 6.46 -10.47 -9.71
C GLU A 80 7.49 -9.32 -9.85
N PRO A 81 7.04 -8.06 -9.96
CA PRO A 81 7.94 -6.93 -10.10
C PRO A 81 8.67 -6.57 -8.80
N VAL A 82 9.82 -5.90 -8.98
CA VAL A 82 10.48 -5.13 -7.94
C VAL A 82 10.33 -3.64 -8.28
N ILE A 83 9.55 -2.93 -7.49
CA ILE A 83 9.12 -1.57 -7.78
C ILE A 83 9.87 -0.59 -6.88
N THR A 84 10.43 0.46 -7.48
CA THR A 84 11.04 1.57 -6.73
C THR A 84 9.95 2.44 -6.12
N ILE A 85 9.94 2.54 -4.79
CA ILE A 85 9.08 3.46 -4.05
C ILE A 85 9.74 4.82 -3.93
N ALA A 86 11.02 4.84 -3.58
CA ALA A 86 11.80 6.06 -3.44
C ALA A 86 13.27 5.81 -3.77
N GLN A 87 13.94 6.86 -4.25
CA GLN A 87 15.39 6.89 -4.50
C GLN A 87 15.92 8.32 -4.37
N GLY A 88 17.18 8.45 -3.98
CA GLY A 88 17.84 9.75 -3.81
C GLY A 88 17.28 10.54 -2.61
N LEU A 89 16.75 9.84 -1.61
CA LEU A 89 16.38 10.44 -0.33
C LEU A 89 17.63 10.92 0.41
N PRO A 90 17.52 11.86 1.35
CA PRO A 90 18.59 12.12 2.32
C PRO A 90 18.94 10.84 3.08
N ASP A 91 20.21 10.65 3.45
CA ASP A 91 20.62 9.49 4.25
C ASP A 91 20.32 9.74 5.74
N ILE A 92 19.06 9.64 6.09
CA ILE A 92 18.50 9.80 7.43
C ILE A 92 17.47 8.71 7.71
N GLN A 93 16.83 8.73 8.87
CA GLN A 93 15.70 7.88 9.16
C GLN A 93 14.45 8.40 8.45
N HIS A 94 13.76 7.51 7.73
CA HIS A 94 12.48 7.72 7.06
C HIS A 94 11.40 6.86 7.70
N GLU A 95 10.16 7.31 7.70
CA GLU A 95 9.00 6.53 8.10
C GLU A 95 8.11 6.27 6.89
N VAL A 96 7.77 5.01 6.66
CA VAL A 96 6.95 4.60 5.52
C VAL A 96 5.76 3.77 5.97
N THR A 97 4.61 4.03 5.34
CA THR A 97 3.45 3.16 5.32
C THR A 97 3.10 2.85 3.87
N ILE A 98 3.10 1.59 3.52
CA ILE A 98 2.71 1.09 2.20
C ILE A 98 1.36 0.41 2.37
N TYR A 99 0.38 0.72 1.54
CA TYR A 99 -0.98 0.20 1.69
C TYR A 99 -1.60 -0.23 0.36
N LYS A 100 -2.48 -1.22 0.45
CA LYS A 100 -3.31 -1.63 -0.67
C LYS A 100 -4.37 -0.58 -0.93
N ARG A 101 -4.23 0.12 -2.06
CA ARG A 101 -4.98 1.34 -2.36
C ARG A 101 -6.40 1.06 -2.84
N GLN A 102 -6.59 0.01 -3.61
CA GLN A 102 -7.85 -0.31 -4.29
C GLN A 102 -8.57 -1.48 -3.62
N ASP A 103 -9.75 -1.82 -4.09
CA ASP A 103 -10.66 -2.84 -3.53
C ASP A 103 -10.14 -4.29 -3.56
N GLY A 104 -11.03 -5.28 -3.43
CA GLY A 104 -10.71 -6.71 -3.36
C GLY A 104 -10.46 -7.41 -4.71
N ASN A 105 -10.49 -6.70 -5.85
CA ASN A 105 -10.37 -7.31 -7.18
C ASN A 105 -8.93 -7.68 -7.57
N GLN A 106 -7.94 -7.39 -6.74
CA GLN A 106 -6.55 -7.81 -6.88
C GLN A 106 -5.99 -8.37 -5.57
N TYR A 107 -5.03 -9.27 -5.72
CA TYR A 107 -4.27 -9.89 -4.64
C TYR A 107 -2.82 -9.46 -4.77
N LEU A 108 -2.25 -8.96 -3.69
CA LEU A 108 -0.85 -8.57 -3.63
C LEU A 108 -0.12 -9.48 -2.65
N THR A 109 0.77 -10.33 -3.16
CA THR A 109 1.66 -11.15 -2.32
C THR A 109 2.90 -10.32 -2.02
N ILE A 110 3.19 -10.04 -0.76
CA ILE A 110 4.37 -9.29 -0.38
C ILE A 110 5.56 -10.23 -0.31
N LEU A 111 6.60 -9.96 -1.12
CA LEU A 111 7.82 -10.77 -1.21
C LEU A 111 8.98 -10.13 -0.44
N GLY A 112 8.85 -8.88 -0.05
CA GLY A 112 9.81 -8.15 0.76
C GLY A 112 10.01 -6.70 0.35
N PHE A 113 10.87 -6.03 1.12
CA PHE A 113 11.25 -4.64 0.90
C PHE A 113 12.78 -4.58 0.77
N ASP A 114 13.27 -3.85 -0.22
CA ASP A 114 14.72 -3.67 -0.40
C ASP A 114 15.11 -2.27 0.04
N ILE A 115 16.08 -2.18 0.94
CA ILE A 115 16.72 -0.94 1.42
C ILE A 115 18.22 -0.96 1.10
N ASP A 116 18.91 0.14 1.29
CA ASP A 116 20.35 0.22 1.04
C ASP A 116 21.13 -0.78 1.92
N ASP A 117 22.28 -1.26 1.41
CA ASP A 117 23.12 -2.17 2.18
C ASP A 117 23.66 -1.47 3.43
N GLY A 118 23.54 -2.14 4.57
CA GLY A 118 23.93 -1.59 5.87
C GLY A 118 22.92 -0.63 6.49
N ALA A 119 21.81 -0.32 5.80
CA ALA A 119 20.74 0.49 6.37
C ALA A 119 20.03 -0.25 7.51
N ALA A 120 19.56 0.51 8.50
CA ALA A 120 18.77 -0.02 9.60
C ALA A 120 17.29 -0.06 9.26
N VAL A 121 16.59 -1.05 9.80
CA VAL A 121 15.13 -1.10 9.83
C VAL A 121 14.67 -1.03 11.29
N LEU A 122 13.65 -0.22 11.56
CA LEU A 122 13.14 0.07 12.89
C LEU A 122 11.61 0.02 12.88
N PRO A 123 10.96 -0.26 14.03
CA PRO A 123 9.50 -0.14 14.12
C PRO A 123 9.03 1.29 13.82
N PRO A 124 7.76 1.48 13.41
CA PRO A 124 7.16 2.80 13.26
C PRO A 124 7.28 3.62 14.53
N THR A 125 7.48 4.93 14.40
CA THR A 125 7.64 5.86 15.54
C THR A 125 6.39 5.95 16.41
N GLN A 126 5.21 5.88 15.80
CA GLN A 126 3.95 5.93 16.53
C GLN A 126 3.63 4.57 17.17
N PRO A 127 3.15 4.55 18.40
CA PRO A 127 2.70 3.30 19.04
C PRO A 127 1.53 2.69 18.28
N ARG A 128 1.33 1.38 18.45
CA ARG A 128 0.14 0.73 17.90
C ARG A 128 -1.11 1.29 18.60
N PRO A 129 -2.12 1.76 17.87
CA PRO A 129 -3.38 2.17 18.47
C PRO A 129 -3.99 1.04 19.32
N ASN A 130 -4.59 1.38 20.45
CA ASN A 130 -5.25 0.43 21.34
C ASN A 130 -6.70 0.12 20.93
N ARG A 131 -7.21 0.82 19.91
CA ARG A 131 -8.54 0.59 19.31
C ARG A 131 -8.38 -0.07 17.96
N ARG A 132 -9.34 -0.92 17.61
CA ARG A 132 -9.44 -1.56 16.31
C ARG A 132 -10.86 -1.37 15.78
N ILE A 133 -10.97 -0.94 14.52
CA ILE A 133 -12.22 -0.78 13.80
C ILE A 133 -12.17 -1.72 12.60
N GLU A 134 -13.20 -2.53 12.42
CA GLU A 134 -13.44 -3.27 11.17
C GLU A 134 -14.66 -2.68 10.49
N VAL A 135 -14.55 -2.42 9.20
CA VAL A 135 -15.63 -1.88 8.37
C VAL A 135 -16.01 -2.92 7.33
N TYR A 136 -17.25 -3.33 7.33
CA TYR A 136 -17.83 -4.23 6.35
C TYR A 136 -18.70 -3.38 5.40
N GLY A 137 -18.41 -3.45 4.12
CA GLY A 137 -19.10 -2.66 3.10
C GLY A 137 -18.63 -3.01 1.69
N ASP A 138 -19.06 -2.21 0.76
CA ASP A 138 -18.82 -2.35 -0.67
C ASP A 138 -17.78 -1.36 -1.20
N SER A 139 -17.85 -1.09 -2.49
CA SER A 139 -16.99 -0.16 -3.22
C SER A 139 -16.94 1.26 -2.60
N VAL A 140 -18.05 1.76 -2.08
CA VAL A 140 -18.11 3.08 -1.43
C VAL A 140 -17.27 3.08 -0.15
N SER A 141 -17.34 2.01 0.63
CA SER A 141 -16.60 1.88 1.89
C SER A 141 -15.08 1.78 1.68
N CYS A 142 -14.64 1.23 0.56
CA CYS A 142 -13.22 1.14 0.23
C CYS A 142 -12.68 2.38 -0.51
N GLY A 143 -13.52 3.37 -0.82
CA GLY A 143 -13.11 4.58 -1.51
C GLY A 143 -12.93 4.40 -3.02
N GLU A 144 -13.76 3.54 -3.65
CA GLU A 144 -13.74 3.40 -5.11
C GLU A 144 -13.99 4.73 -5.79
N ARG A 145 -13.12 5.08 -6.73
CA ARG A 145 -13.19 6.30 -7.57
C ARG A 145 -13.27 7.62 -6.79
N ASN A 146 -12.98 7.62 -5.49
CA ASN A 146 -13.12 8.80 -4.64
C ASN A 146 -12.15 9.95 -4.98
N GLU A 147 -11.09 9.70 -5.74
CA GLU A 147 -10.17 10.71 -6.26
C GLU A 147 -10.48 11.15 -7.70
N ALA A 148 -11.57 10.65 -8.31
CA ALA A 148 -12.03 11.09 -9.63
C ALA A 148 -12.74 12.46 -9.62
N ILE A 149 -12.25 13.40 -8.82
CA ILE A 149 -12.87 14.73 -8.55
C ILE A 149 -13.10 15.53 -9.83
N CYS A 150 -12.23 15.38 -10.82
CA CYS A 150 -12.38 16.07 -12.11
C CYS A 150 -13.64 15.69 -12.89
N TYR A 151 -14.27 14.56 -12.53
CA TYR A 151 -15.52 14.09 -13.13
C TYR A 151 -16.75 14.33 -12.23
N ALA A 152 -16.58 14.90 -11.03
CA ALA A 152 -17.68 15.12 -10.11
C ALA A 152 -18.80 15.99 -10.72
N GLY A 153 -20.07 15.55 -10.55
CA GLY A 153 -21.24 16.24 -11.08
C GLY A 153 -21.43 16.13 -12.59
N ARG A 154 -20.73 15.20 -13.25
CA ARG A 154 -20.87 14.89 -14.68
C ARG A 154 -21.25 13.42 -14.85
N ASN A 155 -21.67 13.04 -16.07
CA ASN A 155 -21.80 11.63 -16.39
C ASN A 155 -20.41 10.98 -16.36
N ASP A 156 -20.34 9.69 -16.01
CA ASP A 156 -19.10 8.93 -16.06
C ASP A 156 -18.51 9.01 -17.47
N PRO A 157 -17.21 9.29 -17.60
CA PRO A 157 -16.55 9.31 -18.90
C PRO A 157 -16.43 7.88 -19.44
N ASP A 158 -16.27 7.76 -20.76
CA ASP A 158 -15.99 6.47 -21.42
C ASP A 158 -14.50 6.06 -21.24
N VAL A 159 -14.03 6.07 -19.98
CA VAL A 159 -12.68 5.65 -19.59
C VAL A 159 -12.75 4.93 -18.25
N GLU A 160 -11.80 4.02 -18.01
CA GLU A 160 -11.74 3.29 -16.74
C GLU A 160 -11.24 4.21 -15.61
N LEU A 161 -12.03 4.30 -14.54
CA LEU A 161 -11.74 5.15 -13.38
C LEU A 161 -11.16 4.39 -12.18
N TYR A 162 -10.90 3.09 -12.30
CA TYR A 162 -10.43 2.26 -11.20
C TYR A 162 -9.14 2.78 -10.55
N GLY A 163 -8.25 3.38 -11.34
CA GLY A 163 -7.02 4.00 -10.85
C GLY A 163 -7.20 5.18 -9.90
N TYR A 164 -8.39 5.79 -9.86
CA TYR A 164 -8.76 6.87 -8.95
C TYR A 164 -9.30 6.39 -7.60
N SER A 165 -9.36 5.08 -7.36
CA SER A 165 -9.80 4.51 -6.08
C SER A 165 -8.70 4.64 -5.03
N ASP A 166 -9.02 5.10 -3.81
CA ASP A 166 -8.05 5.23 -2.73
C ASP A 166 -8.65 4.93 -1.36
N SER A 167 -8.33 3.77 -0.83
CA SER A 167 -8.77 3.33 0.49
C SER A 167 -8.26 4.20 1.64
N TRP A 168 -7.11 4.86 1.49
CA TRP A 168 -6.59 5.82 2.48
C TRP A 168 -7.51 7.02 2.64
N MET A 169 -8.17 7.45 1.57
CA MET A 169 -9.09 8.56 1.52
C MET A 169 -10.57 8.14 1.66
N SER A 170 -10.83 6.87 1.95
CA SER A 170 -12.19 6.42 2.27
C SER A 170 -12.67 7.02 3.60
N TYR A 171 -13.99 7.19 3.74
CA TYR A 171 -14.56 7.67 5.01
C TYR A 171 -14.19 6.77 6.18
N ALA A 172 -14.12 5.45 5.95
CA ALA A 172 -13.73 4.47 6.95
C ALA A 172 -12.31 4.71 7.48
N ALA A 173 -11.33 4.86 6.56
CA ALA A 173 -9.94 5.10 6.92
C ALA A 173 -9.71 6.50 7.51
N LEU A 174 -10.41 7.52 7.01
CA LEU A 174 -10.37 8.87 7.57
C LEU A 174 -10.88 8.87 9.02
N THR A 175 -12.02 8.24 9.28
CA THR A 175 -12.59 8.11 10.63
C THR A 175 -11.64 7.38 11.55
N ALA A 176 -11.07 6.24 11.11
CA ALA A 176 -10.15 5.45 11.93
C ALA A 176 -8.87 6.21 12.32
N ARG A 177 -8.38 7.11 11.47
CA ARG A 177 -7.20 7.93 11.78
C ARG A 177 -7.49 9.14 12.68
N HIS A 178 -8.77 9.52 12.85
CA HIS A 178 -9.18 10.63 13.71
C HIS A 178 -9.59 10.21 15.12
N LEU A 179 -9.73 8.91 15.38
CA LEU A 179 -10.12 8.33 16.67
C LEU A 179 -8.91 7.79 17.47
#